data_95f6c77fd7662982ad6735120b1a6147
#
_entry.id   95f6c77fd7662982ad6735120b1a6147
#
_cell.length_a   1.000
_cell.length_b   1.000
_cell.length_c   1.000
_cell.angle_alpha   90.00
_cell.angle_beta   90.00
_cell.angle_gamma   90.00
#
_symmetry.space_group_name_H-M   'P 1'
#
loop_
_entity.id
_entity.type
_entity.pdbx_description
1 polymer ?
#
loop_
_entity_poly.entity_id
_entity_poly.type
_entity_poly.pdbx_seq_one_letter_code
_entity_poly.pdbx_strand_id
1 'polypeptide(L)'
;MSSSTIELLMMDFPKRLAKLRKKRALTQQVLADAVDVHLTQISRYEGGDSQPTLEVIRKLSIALGVSADMLIFDDGEREPDDSLRFQFQTVCQFEEEDKKVAEAVLEGLILKYQAKQSLLRQTTKEA
;
A
#
# COMPACT_ATOMS: atom_id res chain seq x y z
N MET A 1 5.27 -19.58 14.75
CA MET A 1 5.75 -19.40 13.36
C MET A 1 7.04 -18.59 13.38
N SER A 2 8.03 -19.02 12.64
CA SER A 2 9.26 -18.26 12.52
C SER A 2 9.04 -17.01 11.66
N SER A 3 9.86 -15.97 11.88
CA SER A 3 9.81 -14.74 11.09
C SER A 3 9.96 -15.03 9.59
N SER A 4 10.77 -16.02 9.22
CA SER A 4 11.00 -16.39 7.81
C SER A 4 9.75 -16.95 7.15
N THR A 5 8.86 -17.62 7.89
CA THR A 5 7.59 -18.12 7.34
C THR A 5 6.65 -16.95 7.07
N ILE A 6 6.62 -15.94 7.96
CA ILE A 6 5.83 -14.73 7.77
C ILE A 6 6.35 -13.95 6.57
N GLU A 7 7.67 -13.84 6.43
CA GLU A 7 8.30 -13.16 5.29
C GLU A 7 7.97 -13.85 3.95
N LEU A 8 7.87 -15.19 3.95
CA LEU A 8 7.46 -15.93 2.75
C LEU A 8 5.99 -15.73 2.40
N LEU A 9 5.13 -15.48 3.40
CA LEU A 9 3.72 -15.23 3.20
C LEU A 9 3.44 -13.78 2.81
N MET A 10 4.33 -12.86 3.21
CA MET A 10 4.23 -11.45 2.86
C MET A 10 5.10 -11.18 1.63
N MET A 11 4.49 -10.63 0.59
CA MET A 11 5.22 -10.30 -0.62
C MET A 11 5.86 -8.92 -0.42
N ASP A 12 7.17 -8.89 -0.16
CA ASP A 12 7.91 -7.65 -0.02
C ASP A 12 8.04 -6.90 -1.35
N PHE A 13 8.55 -5.69 -1.32
CA PHE A 13 8.67 -4.83 -2.50
C PHE A 13 9.45 -5.49 -3.64
N PRO A 14 10.63 -6.10 -3.42
CA PRO A 14 11.38 -6.74 -4.51
C PRO A 14 10.56 -7.77 -5.28
N LYS A 15 9.88 -8.66 -4.57
CA LYS A 15 9.05 -9.70 -5.17
C LYS A 15 7.82 -9.11 -5.87
N ARG A 16 7.23 -8.10 -5.26
CA ARG A 16 6.05 -7.42 -5.82
C ARG A 16 6.40 -6.72 -7.13
N LEU A 17 7.54 -6.03 -7.16
CA LEU A 17 8.03 -5.38 -8.38
C LEU A 17 8.22 -6.39 -9.50
N ALA A 18 8.91 -7.50 -9.24
CA ALA A 18 9.14 -8.55 -10.23
C ALA A 18 7.81 -9.14 -10.73
N LYS A 19 6.87 -9.38 -9.82
CA LYS A 19 5.56 -9.95 -10.16
C LYS A 19 4.76 -8.99 -11.06
N LEU A 20 4.72 -7.71 -10.72
CA LEU A 20 4.00 -6.71 -11.51
C LEU A 20 4.63 -6.54 -12.89
N ARG A 21 5.96 -6.53 -12.97
CA ARG A 21 6.67 -6.47 -14.24
C ARG A 21 6.31 -7.67 -15.14
N LYS A 22 6.38 -8.87 -14.59
CA LYS A 22 6.06 -10.11 -15.35
C LYS A 22 4.61 -10.13 -15.78
N LYS A 23 3.71 -9.66 -14.93
CA LYS A 23 2.28 -9.58 -15.25
C LYS A 23 2.03 -8.68 -16.46
N ARG A 24 2.84 -7.64 -16.64
CA ARG A 24 2.77 -6.75 -17.80
C ARG A 24 3.60 -7.26 -18.99
N ALA A 25 4.19 -8.45 -18.88
CA ALA A 25 5.03 -9.05 -19.92
C ALA A 25 6.23 -8.16 -20.31
N LEU A 26 6.77 -7.43 -19.34
CA LEU A 26 7.94 -6.56 -19.55
C LEU A 26 9.22 -7.29 -19.11
N THR A 27 10.29 -7.10 -19.88
CA THR A 27 11.61 -7.53 -19.43
C THR A 27 12.18 -6.49 -18.47
N GLN A 28 13.21 -6.86 -17.72
CA GLN A 28 13.89 -5.91 -16.86
C GLN A 28 14.46 -4.74 -17.66
N GLN A 29 14.99 -5.01 -18.86
CA GLN A 29 15.55 -3.97 -19.73
C GLN A 29 14.48 -2.98 -20.19
N VAL A 30 13.33 -3.48 -20.62
CA VAL A 30 12.23 -2.60 -21.07
C VAL A 30 11.74 -1.72 -19.91
N LEU A 31 11.63 -2.30 -18.72
CA LEU A 31 11.23 -1.50 -17.54
C LEU A 31 12.31 -0.47 -17.20
N ALA A 32 13.58 -0.85 -17.22
CA ALA A 32 14.69 0.06 -16.96
C ALA A 32 14.67 1.24 -17.92
N ASP A 33 14.47 0.99 -19.20
CA ASP A 33 14.38 2.04 -20.21
C ASP A 33 13.18 2.97 -19.95
N ALA A 34 12.05 2.39 -19.57
CA ALA A 34 10.83 3.16 -19.31
C ALA A 34 10.95 4.11 -18.11
N VAL A 35 11.75 3.75 -17.11
CA VAL A 35 11.93 4.56 -15.89
C VAL A 35 13.28 5.27 -15.84
N ASP A 36 14.03 5.20 -16.93
CA ASP A 36 15.29 5.89 -17.10
C ASP A 36 16.32 5.55 -16.02
N VAL A 37 16.48 4.26 -15.77
CA VAL A 37 17.54 3.73 -14.90
C VAL A 37 18.27 2.61 -15.61
N HIS A 38 19.44 2.23 -15.10
CA HIS A 38 20.19 1.10 -15.64
C HIS A 38 19.51 -0.23 -15.33
N LEU A 39 19.67 -1.20 -16.23
CA LEU A 39 19.21 -2.57 -16.03
C LEU A 39 19.69 -3.13 -14.68
N THR A 40 20.93 -2.83 -14.30
CA THR A 40 21.51 -3.26 -13.02
C THR A 40 20.69 -2.77 -11.84
N GLN A 41 20.14 -1.55 -11.92
CA GLN A 41 19.30 -1.01 -10.85
C GLN A 41 18.00 -1.77 -10.71
N ILE A 42 17.33 -2.07 -11.83
CA ILE A 42 16.11 -2.90 -11.77
C ILE A 42 16.40 -4.26 -11.14
N SER A 43 17.50 -4.89 -11.57
CA SER A 43 17.92 -6.18 -11.01
C SER A 43 18.15 -6.10 -9.50
N ARG A 44 18.77 -5.03 -9.02
CA ARG A 44 19.00 -4.81 -7.58
C ARG A 44 17.71 -4.56 -6.82
N TYR A 45 16.78 -3.79 -7.39
CA TYR A 45 15.48 -3.57 -6.75
C TYR A 45 14.71 -4.88 -6.61
N GLU A 46 14.70 -5.71 -7.64
CA GLU A 46 14.01 -7.01 -7.61
C GLU A 46 14.73 -8.04 -6.74
N GLY A 47 16.03 -7.88 -6.55
CA GLY A 47 16.81 -8.77 -5.69
C GLY A 47 16.89 -8.33 -4.23
N GLY A 48 16.38 -7.15 -3.91
CA GLY A 48 16.41 -6.63 -2.54
C GLY A 48 17.74 -6.01 -2.14
N ASP A 49 18.68 -5.81 -3.09
CA ASP A 49 20.01 -5.27 -2.80
C ASP A 49 20.01 -3.75 -2.67
N SER A 50 19.01 -3.07 -3.23
CA SER A 50 18.85 -1.64 -3.08
C SER A 50 17.37 -1.26 -3.17
N GLN A 51 17.06 -0.07 -2.67
CA GLN A 51 15.70 0.47 -2.70
C GLN A 51 15.64 1.64 -3.67
N PRO A 52 14.57 1.75 -4.46
CA PRO A 52 14.41 2.89 -5.36
C PRO A 52 14.12 4.18 -4.58
N THR A 53 14.50 5.30 -5.17
CA THR A 53 14.11 6.60 -4.67
C THR A 53 12.62 6.82 -4.88
N LEU A 54 12.06 7.83 -4.21
CA LEU A 54 10.67 8.20 -4.38
C LEU A 54 10.35 8.53 -5.86
N GLU A 55 11.26 9.22 -6.54
CA GLU A 55 11.08 9.57 -7.96
C GLU A 55 11.04 8.31 -8.83
N VAL A 56 11.88 7.33 -8.56
CA VAL A 56 11.87 6.06 -9.31
C VAL A 56 10.59 5.29 -9.03
N ILE A 57 10.10 5.28 -7.79
CA ILE A 57 8.81 4.66 -7.44
C ILE A 57 7.68 5.29 -8.25
N ARG A 58 7.66 6.63 -8.35
CA ARG A 58 6.68 7.34 -9.15
C ARG A 58 6.72 6.88 -10.61
N LYS A 59 7.91 6.80 -11.19
CA LYS A 59 8.10 6.35 -12.57
C LYS A 59 7.71 4.89 -12.77
N LEU A 60 8.04 4.02 -11.80
CA LEU A 60 7.66 2.62 -11.83
C LEU A 60 6.14 2.44 -11.83
N SER A 61 5.43 3.19 -11.01
CA SER A 61 3.97 3.10 -10.95
C SER A 61 3.34 3.50 -12.29
N ILE A 62 3.85 4.55 -12.92
CA ILE A 62 3.38 5.00 -14.22
C ILE A 62 3.68 3.95 -15.30
N ALA A 63 4.91 3.44 -15.33
CA ALA A 63 5.33 2.45 -16.35
C ALA A 63 4.56 1.14 -16.22
N LEU A 64 4.27 0.72 -15.00
CA LEU A 64 3.54 -0.53 -14.75
C LEU A 64 2.02 -0.34 -14.80
N GLY A 65 1.54 0.90 -14.85
CA GLY A 65 0.11 1.18 -14.86
C GLY A 65 -0.60 0.80 -13.57
N VAL A 66 0.08 0.95 -12.43
CA VAL A 66 -0.45 0.62 -11.10
C VAL A 66 -0.30 1.83 -10.19
N SER A 67 -1.02 1.83 -9.07
CA SER A 67 -0.85 2.86 -8.05
C SER A 67 0.45 2.62 -7.26
N ALA A 68 0.99 3.68 -6.66
CA ALA A 68 2.13 3.54 -5.76
C ALA A 68 1.79 2.61 -4.58
N ASP A 69 0.54 2.62 -4.11
CA ASP A 69 0.08 1.72 -3.06
C ASP A 69 0.26 0.25 -3.44
N MET A 70 -0.02 -0.11 -4.69
CA MET A 70 0.17 -1.49 -5.17
C MET A 70 1.63 -1.90 -5.19
N LEU A 71 2.54 -0.95 -5.35
CA LEU A 71 3.99 -1.21 -5.30
C LEU A 71 4.51 -1.34 -3.89
N ILE A 72 4.03 -0.51 -2.96
CA ILE A 72 4.64 -0.31 -1.65
C ILE A 72 4.03 -1.21 -0.58
N PHE A 73 2.72 -1.43 -0.64
CA PHE A 73 2.00 -2.13 0.42
C PHE A 73 1.66 -3.56 0.03
N ASP A 74 1.68 -4.44 1.02
CA ASP A 74 1.21 -5.81 0.86
C ASP A 74 -0.30 -5.83 0.69
N ASP A 75 -0.81 -6.92 0.11
CA ASP A 75 -2.24 -7.11 -0.07
C ASP A 75 -2.94 -7.01 1.28
N GLY A 76 -3.95 -6.16 1.36
CA GLY A 76 -4.73 -5.96 2.57
C GLY A 76 -4.11 -5.04 3.62
N GLU A 77 -2.84 -4.62 3.45
CA GLU A 77 -2.15 -3.79 4.45
C GLU A 77 -2.81 -2.43 4.63
N ARG A 78 -3.32 -1.82 3.57
CA ARG A 78 -4.01 -0.53 3.59
C ARG A 78 -5.42 -0.60 3.04
N GLU A 79 -5.89 -1.78 2.73
CA GLU A 79 -7.24 -1.94 2.19
C GLU A 79 -8.24 -2.14 3.31
N PRO A 80 -9.45 -1.58 3.22
CA PRO A 80 -10.51 -1.91 4.16
C PRO A 80 -10.91 -3.38 4.01
N ASP A 81 -11.40 -4.00 5.07
CA ASP A 81 -11.94 -5.34 4.97
C ASP A 81 -13.17 -5.34 4.03
N ASP A 82 -13.57 -6.53 3.58
CA ASP A 82 -14.61 -6.65 2.55
C ASP A 82 -15.95 -6.04 2.98
N SER A 83 -16.34 -6.18 4.24
CA SER A 83 -17.61 -5.64 4.73
C SER A 83 -17.59 -4.12 4.75
N LEU A 84 -16.50 -3.51 5.22
CA LEU A 84 -16.36 -2.05 5.23
C LEU A 84 -16.22 -1.49 3.82
N ARG A 85 -15.55 -2.20 2.92
CA ARG A 85 -15.44 -1.79 1.51
C ARG A 85 -16.83 -1.73 0.88
N PHE A 86 -17.65 -2.75 1.10
CA PHE A 86 -19.01 -2.79 0.57
C PHE A 86 -19.85 -1.63 1.11
N GLN A 87 -19.78 -1.39 2.42
CA GLN A 87 -20.49 -0.26 3.05
C GLN A 87 -20.03 1.08 2.50
N PHE A 88 -18.71 1.24 2.33
CA PHE A 88 -18.14 2.46 1.75
C PHE A 88 -18.65 2.70 0.34
N GLN A 89 -18.66 1.67 -0.49
CA GLN A 89 -19.17 1.78 -1.86
C GLN A 89 -20.64 2.20 -1.88
N THR A 90 -21.44 1.67 -0.97
CA THR A 90 -22.86 2.03 -0.86
C THR A 90 -23.01 3.50 -0.43
N VAL A 91 -22.24 3.94 0.56
CA VAL A 91 -22.27 5.32 1.05
C VAL A 91 -21.88 6.29 -0.06
N CYS A 92 -20.95 5.91 -0.94
CA CYS A 92 -20.55 6.75 -2.07
C CYS A 92 -21.70 7.04 -3.04
N GLN A 93 -22.77 6.24 -3.02
CA GLN A 93 -23.95 6.41 -3.87
C GLN A 93 -25.04 7.26 -3.19
N PHE A 94 -24.86 7.63 -1.94
CA PHE A 94 -25.83 8.47 -1.20
C PHE A 94 -25.88 9.86 -1.81
N GLU A 95 -27.00 10.54 -1.57
CA GLU A 95 -27.11 11.96 -1.87
C GLU A 95 -26.18 12.75 -0.95
N GLU A 96 -25.77 13.95 -1.37
CA GLU A 96 -24.80 14.77 -0.65
C GLU A 96 -25.14 14.98 0.82
N GLU A 97 -26.42 15.21 1.12
CA GLU A 97 -26.86 15.42 2.49
C GLU A 97 -26.59 14.20 3.37
N ASP A 98 -26.91 13.00 2.86
CA ASP A 98 -26.71 11.76 3.59
C ASP A 98 -25.23 11.39 3.68
N LYS A 99 -24.43 11.71 2.64
CA LYS A 99 -22.99 11.53 2.71
C LYS A 99 -22.36 12.34 3.83
N LYS A 100 -22.78 13.58 4.01
CA LYS A 100 -22.29 14.44 5.09
C LYS A 100 -22.61 13.86 6.45
N VAL A 101 -23.80 13.28 6.62
CA VAL A 101 -24.17 12.61 7.86
C VAL A 101 -23.24 11.41 8.10
N ALA A 102 -23.01 10.58 7.09
CA ALA A 102 -22.12 9.43 7.19
C ALA A 102 -20.69 9.87 7.56
N GLU A 103 -20.17 10.91 6.91
CA GLU A 103 -18.86 11.47 7.21
C GLU A 103 -18.77 11.95 8.67
N ALA A 104 -19.80 12.65 9.14
CA ALA A 104 -19.83 13.14 10.52
C ALA A 104 -19.83 12.00 11.54
N VAL A 105 -20.60 10.94 11.28
CA VAL A 105 -20.64 9.76 12.16
C VAL A 105 -19.28 9.08 12.20
N LEU A 106 -18.67 8.86 11.03
CA LEU A 106 -17.35 8.25 10.94
C LEU A 106 -16.28 9.08 11.63
N GLU A 107 -16.31 10.40 11.44
CA GLU A 107 -15.37 11.29 12.10
C GLU A 107 -15.48 11.20 13.62
N GLY A 108 -16.70 11.18 14.16
CA GLY A 108 -16.90 11.00 15.59
C GLY A 108 -16.34 9.69 16.11
N LEU A 109 -16.55 8.60 15.37
CA LEU A 109 -16.00 7.29 15.73
C LEU A 109 -14.48 7.28 15.67
N ILE A 110 -13.91 7.92 14.66
CA ILE A 110 -12.45 8.04 14.51
C ILE A 110 -11.85 8.82 15.66
N LEU A 111 -12.46 9.95 16.04
CA LEU A 111 -12.01 10.76 17.17
C LEU A 111 -12.06 9.96 18.48
N LYS A 112 -13.12 9.18 18.68
CA LYS A 112 -13.24 8.31 19.85
C LYS A 112 -12.12 7.28 19.88
N TYR A 113 -11.81 6.66 18.74
CA TYR A 113 -10.74 5.69 18.62
C TYR A 113 -9.38 6.32 18.94
N GLN A 114 -9.09 7.50 18.37
CA GLN A 114 -7.85 8.22 18.59
C GLN A 114 -7.67 8.62 20.06
N ALA A 115 -8.74 9.09 20.71
CA ALA A 115 -8.72 9.45 22.13
C ALA A 115 -8.41 8.21 22.98
N LYS A 116 -9.02 7.06 22.68
CA LYS A 116 -8.77 5.81 23.38
C LYS A 116 -7.32 5.35 23.21
N GLN A 117 -6.77 5.43 22.00
CA GLN A 117 -5.39 5.09 21.75
C GLN A 117 -4.42 5.99 22.49
N SER A 118 -4.72 7.29 22.58
CA SER A 118 -3.92 8.25 23.32
C SER A 118 -3.87 7.92 24.81
N LEU A 119 -5.02 7.58 25.41
CA LEU A 119 -5.10 7.15 26.81
C LEU A 119 -4.29 5.88 27.06
N LEU A 120 -4.39 4.89 26.18
CA LEU A 120 -3.64 3.64 26.31
C LEU A 120 -2.14 3.89 26.25
N ARG A 121 -1.68 4.79 25.39
CA ARG A 121 -0.27 5.16 25.30
C ARG A 121 0.24 5.84 26.56
N GLN A 122 -0.57 6.72 27.16
CA GLN A 122 -0.23 7.37 28.42
C GLN A 122 -0.10 6.34 29.55
N THR A 123 -1.04 5.43 29.65
CA THR A 123 -1.02 4.36 30.66
C THR A 123 0.24 3.51 30.53
N THR A 124 0.64 3.15 29.31
CA THR A 124 1.84 2.38 29.03
C THR A 124 3.11 3.14 29.44
N LYS A 125 3.15 4.46 29.24
CA LYS A 125 4.31 5.30 29.61
C LYS A 125 4.45 5.45 31.12
N GLU A 126 3.34 5.45 31.86
CA GLU A 126 3.34 5.58 33.31
C GLU A 126 3.67 4.26 34.03
N ALA A 127 3.54 3.16 33.33
CA ALA A 127 3.92 1.84 33.83
C ALA A 127 5.41 1.58 33.54
#